data_7f9e26a3bdb8dcf5e3ab7bf8d6497bdf
#
_entry.id   7f9e26a3bdb8dcf5e3ab7bf8d6497bdf
#
_cell.length_a   1.000
_cell.length_b   1.000
_cell.length_c   1.000
_cell.angle_alpha   90.00
_cell.angle_beta   90.00
_cell.angle_gamma   90.00
#
_symmetry.space_group_name_H-M   'P 1'
#
loop_
_entity.id
_entity.type
_entity.pdbx_description
1 polymer ?
#
loop_
_entity_poly.entity_id
_entity_poly.type
_entity_poly.pdbx_seq_one_letter_code
_entity_poly.pdbx_strand_id
1 'polypeptide(L)'
;MKGVGIDLPQQDFIDMKDAGIEVISTEWGMEQRVGMARAFLDQAQSAGLKVIMDGGFSSRAWGFTDSDWQRLPEGKRPVWQKERVQGWINALKDHPAIYAWDISNEFGENLPSGAGAGCPDWPNSRITIEQLKQARADVLEADPTRPIHARMYGGDKGEFPDHVKAMLDNKIADIISLNLYSNYLANNKLQWPTVIADAGAFFVNAIKKRQPEVKVWMSISAFEYPKQFQRTTAASLERDIDEAVKIQELDGVSFFCWGPVDQWDMKSDWYLPKSGPDLWTVIKNKIKN
;
A
#
# COMPACT_ATOMS: atom_id res chain seq x y z
N MET A 1 -4.96 -14.44 -15.32
CA MET A 1 -4.31 -13.81 -14.15
C MET A 1 -5.30 -13.84 -13.00
N LYS A 2 -4.99 -14.52 -11.92
CA LYS A 2 -5.80 -14.52 -10.71
C LYS A 2 -5.28 -13.37 -9.84
N GLY A 3 -5.93 -12.22 -9.98
CA GLY A 3 -5.62 -11.09 -9.08
C GLY A 3 -5.94 -11.45 -7.64
N VAL A 4 -4.99 -11.21 -6.78
CA VAL A 4 -5.15 -11.40 -5.33
C VAL A 4 -6.28 -10.49 -4.84
N GLY A 5 -7.34 -11.04 -4.38
CA GLY A 5 -8.44 -10.29 -3.79
C GLY A 5 -9.81 -10.52 -4.43
N ILE A 6 -9.88 -11.03 -5.66
CA ILE A 6 -11.18 -11.27 -6.32
C ILE A 6 -11.75 -12.63 -5.96
N ASP A 7 -10.86 -13.61 -5.76
CA ASP A 7 -11.23 -14.98 -5.44
C ASP A 7 -10.97 -15.35 -3.96
N LEU A 8 -10.89 -14.35 -3.05
CA LEU A 8 -10.79 -14.66 -1.63
C LEU A 8 -12.11 -15.30 -1.16
N PRO A 9 -12.04 -16.45 -0.52
CA PRO A 9 -13.22 -17.03 0.11
C PRO A 9 -13.83 -16.07 1.14
N GLN A 10 -15.14 -16.07 1.32
CA GLN A 10 -15.81 -15.26 2.35
C GLN A 10 -15.20 -15.52 3.75
N GLN A 11 -14.72 -16.73 3.99
CA GLN A 11 -14.07 -17.10 5.25
C GLN A 11 -12.83 -16.24 5.54
N ASP A 12 -12.06 -15.85 4.53
CA ASP A 12 -10.86 -15.00 4.72
C ASP A 12 -11.24 -13.63 5.28
N PHE A 13 -12.33 -13.03 4.79
CA PHE A 13 -12.82 -11.74 5.33
C PHE A 13 -13.28 -11.87 6.79
N ILE A 14 -13.94 -13.00 7.11
CA ILE A 14 -14.35 -13.31 8.48
C ILE A 14 -13.13 -13.49 9.37
N ASP A 15 -12.13 -14.27 8.92
CA ASP A 15 -10.90 -14.53 9.68
C ASP A 15 -10.11 -13.23 9.95
N MET A 16 -10.04 -12.32 8.97
CA MET A 16 -9.44 -10.99 9.14
C MET A 16 -10.20 -10.18 10.20
N LYS A 17 -11.53 -10.15 10.11
CA LYS A 17 -12.36 -9.39 11.06
C LYS A 17 -12.27 -9.96 12.46
N ASP A 18 -12.31 -11.27 12.61
CA ASP A 18 -12.17 -11.97 13.90
C ASP A 18 -10.80 -11.77 14.55
N ALA A 19 -9.78 -11.52 13.72
CA ALA A 19 -8.46 -11.11 14.21
C ALA A 19 -8.39 -9.65 14.69
N GLY A 20 -9.42 -8.84 14.42
CA GLY A 20 -9.46 -7.41 14.79
C GLY A 20 -9.03 -6.47 13.66
N ILE A 21 -8.82 -6.97 12.45
CA ILE A 21 -8.55 -6.11 11.28
C ILE A 21 -9.84 -5.32 10.96
N GLU A 22 -9.69 -4.03 10.73
CA GLU A 22 -10.81 -3.13 10.42
C GLU A 22 -10.82 -2.71 8.95
N VAL A 23 -9.64 -2.53 8.36
CA VAL A 23 -9.47 -2.01 7.00
C VAL A 23 -8.53 -2.92 6.23
N ILE A 24 -8.92 -3.24 5.02
CA ILE A 24 -8.08 -3.97 4.06
C ILE A 24 -7.78 -3.09 2.85
N SER A 25 -6.65 -3.34 2.19
CA SER A 25 -6.29 -2.64 0.96
C SER A 25 -6.14 -3.65 -0.17
N THR A 26 -6.66 -3.29 -1.34
CA THR A 26 -6.49 -4.09 -2.55
C THR A 26 -5.19 -3.74 -3.27
N GLU A 27 -4.52 -4.76 -3.84
CA GLU A 27 -3.37 -4.57 -4.74
C GLU A 27 -3.78 -4.66 -6.23
N TRP A 28 -5.06 -4.75 -6.49
CA TRP A 28 -5.64 -4.67 -7.82
C TRP A 28 -6.58 -3.47 -7.91
N GLY A 29 -6.77 -2.97 -9.10
CA GLY A 29 -7.51 -1.74 -9.30
C GLY A 29 -8.41 -1.77 -10.53
N MET A 30 -8.27 -0.77 -11.36
CA MET A 30 -9.08 -0.57 -12.57
C MET A 30 -8.89 -1.65 -13.64
N GLU A 31 -7.93 -2.55 -13.48
CA GLU A 31 -7.75 -3.76 -14.27
C GLU A 31 -8.95 -4.69 -14.15
N GLN A 32 -9.65 -4.60 -13.04
CA GLN A 32 -10.78 -5.45 -12.72
C GLN A 32 -12.09 -4.90 -13.31
N ARG A 33 -13.04 -5.81 -13.52
CA ARG A 33 -14.40 -5.42 -13.90
C ARG A 33 -15.13 -4.81 -12.70
N VAL A 34 -15.91 -3.78 -12.92
CA VAL A 34 -16.73 -3.13 -11.86
C VAL A 34 -17.56 -4.15 -11.08
N GLY A 35 -18.17 -5.16 -11.76
CA GLY A 35 -18.94 -6.21 -11.08
C GLY A 35 -18.10 -7.05 -10.11
N MET A 36 -16.84 -7.35 -10.45
CA MET A 36 -15.93 -8.10 -9.58
C MET A 36 -15.51 -7.24 -8.37
N ALA A 37 -15.22 -5.96 -8.61
CA ALA A 37 -14.90 -5.03 -7.53
C ALA A 37 -16.08 -4.87 -6.56
N ARG A 38 -17.32 -4.78 -7.07
CA ARG A 38 -18.53 -4.74 -6.21
C ARG A 38 -18.69 -6.02 -5.40
N ALA A 39 -18.51 -7.20 -6.02
CA ALA A 39 -18.62 -8.46 -5.30
C ALA A 39 -17.59 -8.57 -4.15
N PHE A 40 -16.36 -8.09 -4.37
CA PHE A 40 -15.34 -8.01 -3.32
C PHE A 40 -15.77 -7.06 -2.19
N LEU A 41 -16.27 -5.88 -2.54
CA LEU A 41 -16.76 -4.90 -1.58
C LEU A 41 -17.97 -5.42 -0.78
N ASP A 42 -18.89 -6.16 -1.43
CA ASP A 42 -20.03 -6.81 -0.78
C ASP A 42 -19.57 -7.84 0.26
N GLN A 43 -18.55 -8.65 -0.07
CA GLN A 43 -17.97 -9.62 0.87
C GLN A 43 -17.29 -8.92 2.05
N ALA A 44 -16.51 -7.89 1.80
CA ALA A 44 -15.87 -7.09 2.85
C ALA A 44 -16.93 -6.45 3.78
N GLN A 45 -17.97 -5.86 3.20
CA GLN A 45 -19.09 -5.28 3.96
C GLN A 45 -19.79 -6.33 4.83
N SER A 46 -20.07 -7.50 4.26
CA SER A 46 -20.75 -8.59 4.97
C SER A 46 -19.96 -9.08 6.18
N ALA A 47 -18.62 -9.00 6.10
CA ALA A 47 -17.72 -9.31 7.22
C ALA A 47 -17.49 -8.11 8.16
N GLY A 48 -18.03 -6.93 7.85
CA GLY A 48 -17.82 -5.72 8.66
C GLY A 48 -16.44 -5.07 8.48
N LEU A 49 -15.79 -5.32 7.33
CA LEU A 49 -14.52 -4.70 6.95
C LEU A 49 -14.75 -3.46 6.07
N LYS A 50 -13.80 -2.54 6.12
CA LYS A 50 -13.66 -1.42 5.19
C LYS A 50 -12.52 -1.68 4.20
N VAL A 51 -12.58 -1.02 3.05
CA VAL A 51 -11.64 -1.24 1.95
C VAL A 51 -11.01 0.07 1.49
N ILE A 52 -9.68 0.11 1.44
CA ILE A 52 -8.96 1.11 0.65
C ILE A 52 -8.94 0.60 -0.78
N MET A 53 -9.53 1.39 -1.68
CA MET A 53 -9.78 1.00 -3.05
C MET A 53 -8.95 1.82 -4.03
N ASP A 54 -8.58 1.23 -5.16
CA ASP A 54 -7.88 1.97 -6.21
C ASP A 54 -8.68 3.19 -6.68
N GLY A 55 -8.07 4.34 -6.52
CA GLY A 55 -8.54 5.63 -7.01
C GLY A 55 -7.55 6.28 -7.98
N GLY A 56 -6.50 5.54 -8.38
CA GLY A 56 -5.51 6.06 -9.30
C GLY A 56 -4.11 5.48 -9.17
N PHE A 57 -3.90 4.45 -8.35
CA PHE A 57 -2.56 3.88 -8.22
C PHE A 57 -2.23 2.82 -9.28
N SER A 58 -3.22 2.24 -9.95
CA SER A 58 -3.02 1.18 -10.95
C SER A 58 -2.41 1.66 -12.26
N SER A 59 -1.83 0.74 -13.00
CA SER A 59 -1.24 0.97 -14.32
C SER A 59 -2.22 1.63 -15.28
N ARG A 60 -3.50 1.24 -15.25
CA ARG A 60 -4.54 1.76 -16.13
C ARG A 60 -4.92 3.21 -15.86
N ALA A 61 -4.76 3.66 -14.63
CA ALA A 61 -4.91 5.07 -14.28
C ALA A 61 -3.85 5.95 -14.96
N TRP A 62 -2.70 5.36 -15.31
CA TRP A 62 -1.56 6.02 -15.92
C TRP A 62 -1.33 5.66 -17.39
N GLY A 63 -2.33 5.05 -18.02
CA GLY A 63 -2.31 4.78 -19.46
C GLY A 63 -1.50 3.58 -19.90
N PHE A 64 -1.17 2.67 -18.98
CA PHE A 64 -0.45 1.43 -19.24
C PHE A 64 -1.36 0.22 -19.17
N THR A 65 -0.89 -0.89 -19.74
CA THR A 65 -1.40 -2.23 -19.47
C THR A 65 -0.59 -2.87 -18.34
N ASP A 66 -1.11 -3.92 -17.71
CA ASP A 66 -0.41 -4.63 -16.64
C ASP A 66 0.98 -5.14 -17.06
N SER A 67 1.11 -5.56 -18.34
CA SER A 67 2.39 -5.99 -18.90
C SER A 67 3.40 -4.85 -19.09
N ASP A 68 2.92 -3.64 -19.39
CA ASP A 68 3.76 -2.48 -19.63
C ASP A 68 4.21 -1.83 -18.31
N TRP A 69 3.45 -2.04 -17.23
CA TRP A 69 3.73 -1.44 -15.93
C TRP A 69 5.03 -1.95 -15.29
N GLN A 70 5.42 -3.18 -15.60
CA GLN A 70 6.66 -3.77 -15.09
C GLN A 70 7.92 -3.26 -15.81
N ARG A 71 7.77 -2.76 -17.05
CA ARG A 71 8.85 -2.16 -17.84
C ARG A 71 8.28 -1.02 -18.65
N LEU A 72 8.63 0.18 -18.28
CA LEU A 72 8.25 1.34 -19.07
C LEU A 72 9.00 1.31 -20.39
N PRO A 73 8.29 1.20 -21.54
CA PRO A 73 8.94 1.28 -22.84
C PRO A 73 9.79 2.55 -22.96
N GLU A 74 10.94 2.45 -23.62
CA GLU A 74 11.84 3.58 -23.80
C GLU A 74 11.10 4.79 -24.36
N GLY A 75 11.30 5.96 -23.75
CA GLY A 75 10.65 7.21 -24.15
C GLY A 75 9.18 7.39 -23.74
N LYS A 76 8.50 6.35 -23.25
CA LYS A 76 7.13 6.50 -22.72
C LYS A 76 7.13 7.07 -21.30
N ARG A 77 6.13 7.90 -21.02
CA ARG A 77 5.86 8.45 -19.70
C ARG A 77 4.44 8.11 -19.26
N PRO A 78 4.17 8.02 -17.96
CA PRO A 78 2.82 7.90 -17.44
C PRO A 78 1.96 9.07 -17.90
N VAL A 79 0.73 8.77 -18.35
CA VAL A 79 -0.27 9.76 -18.75
C VAL A 79 -1.54 9.51 -17.95
N TRP A 80 -1.87 10.44 -17.08
CA TRP A 80 -3.06 10.34 -16.25
C TRP A 80 -4.36 10.24 -17.08
N GLN A 81 -5.19 9.26 -16.76
CA GLN A 81 -6.41 8.89 -17.49
C GLN A 81 -7.67 9.34 -16.75
N LYS A 82 -7.91 10.66 -16.67
CA LYS A 82 -9.00 11.26 -15.88
C LYS A 82 -10.34 10.57 -16.08
N GLU A 83 -10.82 10.46 -17.32
CA GLU A 83 -12.16 9.92 -17.62
C GLU A 83 -12.31 8.47 -17.19
N ARG A 84 -11.25 7.67 -17.33
CA ARG A 84 -11.22 6.27 -16.87
C ARG A 84 -11.30 6.18 -15.36
N VAL A 85 -10.49 7.00 -14.66
CA VAL A 85 -10.46 7.04 -13.20
C VAL A 85 -11.82 7.49 -12.66
N GLN A 86 -12.36 8.58 -13.17
CA GLN A 86 -13.66 9.08 -12.74
C GLN A 86 -14.81 8.12 -13.08
N GLY A 87 -14.76 7.45 -14.22
CA GLY A 87 -15.73 6.40 -14.57
C GLY A 87 -15.70 5.23 -13.58
N TRP A 88 -14.50 4.78 -13.17
CA TRP A 88 -14.31 3.75 -12.17
C TRP A 88 -14.83 4.17 -10.79
N ILE A 89 -14.46 5.35 -10.32
CA ILE A 89 -14.89 5.88 -9.02
C ILE A 89 -16.41 6.06 -9.01
N ASN A 90 -16.98 6.68 -10.03
CA ASN A 90 -18.42 6.88 -10.12
C ASN A 90 -19.22 5.57 -10.12
N ALA A 91 -18.65 4.50 -10.67
CA ALA A 91 -19.28 3.18 -10.64
C ALA A 91 -19.26 2.51 -9.25
N LEU A 92 -18.39 2.93 -8.34
CA LEU A 92 -18.16 2.26 -7.06
C LEU A 92 -18.42 3.12 -5.82
N LYS A 93 -18.34 4.45 -5.93
CA LYS A 93 -18.33 5.40 -4.79
C LYS A 93 -19.50 5.28 -3.82
N ASP A 94 -20.64 4.81 -4.28
CA ASP A 94 -21.82 4.64 -3.40
C ASP A 94 -21.70 3.42 -2.48
N HIS A 95 -20.66 2.59 -2.65
CA HIS A 95 -20.50 1.38 -1.87
C HIS A 95 -20.01 1.70 -0.44
N PRO A 96 -20.74 1.28 0.62
CA PRO A 96 -20.45 1.69 1.98
C PRO A 96 -19.18 1.06 2.57
N ALA A 97 -18.65 -0.02 1.98
CA ALA A 97 -17.39 -0.63 2.42
C ALA A 97 -16.16 0.22 2.04
N ILE A 98 -16.24 1.11 1.06
CA ILE A 98 -15.09 1.93 0.67
C ILE A 98 -14.75 2.91 1.80
N TYR A 99 -13.51 2.83 2.29
CA TYR A 99 -12.96 3.70 3.32
C TYR A 99 -12.21 4.89 2.74
N ALA A 100 -11.36 4.63 1.77
CA ALA A 100 -10.50 5.62 1.14
C ALA A 100 -10.19 5.23 -0.32
N TRP A 101 -9.74 6.20 -1.11
CA TRP A 101 -9.21 5.99 -2.46
C TRP A 101 -7.68 6.03 -2.42
N ASP A 102 -7.03 4.95 -2.88
CA ASP A 102 -5.57 4.87 -2.98
C ASP A 102 -5.09 5.44 -4.32
N ILE A 103 -4.22 6.44 -4.30
CA ILE A 103 -3.76 7.10 -5.54
C ILE A 103 -2.29 6.87 -5.83
N SER A 104 -1.54 6.26 -4.91
CA SER A 104 -0.09 6.17 -5.05
C SER A 104 0.47 4.97 -4.27
N ASN A 105 1.37 4.23 -4.92
CA ASN A 105 2.22 3.26 -4.25
C ASN A 105 3.69 3.58 -4.56
N GLU A 106 4.33 4.35 -3.68
CA GLU A 106 5.73 4.77 -3.82
C GLU A 106 5.99 5.50 -5.14
N PHE A 107 5.08 6.39 -5.54
CA PHE A 107 5.22 7.20 -6.75
C PHE A 107 6.12 8.41 -6.52
N GLY A 108 6.95 8.74 -7.50
CA GLY A 108 7.76 9.94 -7.47
C GLY A 108 8.97 9.89 -8.41
N GLU A 109 9.32 11.01 -9.00
CA GLU A 109 10.53 11.15 -9.80
C GLU A 109 11.79 10.96 -8.95
N ASN A 110 12.77 10.28 -9.51
CA ASN A 110 14.10 10.09 -8.90
C ASN A 110 14.09 9.33 -7.57
N LEU A 111 13.17 8.38 -7.38
CA LEU A 111 13.26 7.45 -6.27
C LEU A 111 14.62 6.75 -6.27
N PRO A 112 15.33 6.69 -5.13
CA PRO A 112 16.61 6.02 -5.07
C PRO A 112 16.43 4.54 -5.43
N SER A 113 17.42 3.99 -6.15
CA SER A 113 17.46 2.56 -6.47
C SER A 113 17.43 1.76 -5.16
N GLY A 114 16.40 0.92 -4.99
CA GLY A 114 16.20 0.14 -3.76
C GLY A 114 14.96 0.51 -2.94
N ALA A 115 14.38 1.66 -3.11
CA ALA A 115 12.98 1.87 -2.75
C ALA A 115 12.13 0.96 -3.63
N GLY A 116 11.18 0.22 -3.13
CA GLY A 116 10.49 -0.89 -3.84
C GLY A 116 10.08 -0.63 -5.30
N ALA A 117 9.91 0.62 -5.68
CA ALA A 117 9.82 1.12 -7.04
C ALA A 117 11.19 1.51 -7.65
N GLY A 118 12.27 1.22 -6.98
CA GLY A 118 13.62 1.71 -7.29
C GLY A 118 14.32 1.13 -8.52
N CYS A 119 13.55 0.68 -9.46
CA CYS A 119 14.03 0.48 -10.82
C CYS A 119 13.79 1.79 -11.57
N PRO A 120 14.84 2.46 -12.13
CA PRO A 120 14.68 3.68 -12.91
C PRO A 120 13.76 3.50 -14.13
N ASP A 121 13.49 2.26 -14.51
CA ASP A 121 12.57 1.89 -15.58
C ASP A 121 11.12 1.70 -15.13
N TRP A 122 10.83 1.78 -13.84
CA TRP A 122 9.47 1.66 -13.34
C TRP A 122 8.67 2.94 -13.60
N PRO A 123 7.42 2.83 -14.06
CA PRO A 123 6.56 3.98 -14.30
C PRO A 123 6.41 4.90 -13.09
N ASN A 124 6.37 4.34 -11.89
CA ASN A 124 6.23 5.08 -10.62
C ASN A 124 7.32 6.14 -10.45
N SER A 125 8.57 5.85 -10.86
CA SER A 125 9.69 6.78 -10.75
C SER A 125 9.61 7.97 -11.71
N ARG A 126 8.62 7.99 -12.60
CA ARG A 126 8.43 9.04 -13.62
C ARG A 126 7.13 9.83 -13.44
N ILE A 127 6.41 9.60 -12.36
CA ILE A 127 5.20 10.35 -12.02
C ILE A 127 5.59 11.59 -11.23
N THR A 128 5.27 12.76 -11.76
CA THR A 128 5.62 14.04 -11.15
C THR A 128 4.65 14.45 -10.03
N ILE A 129 5.07 15.37 -9.19
CA ILE A 129 4.20 15.95 -8.14
C ILE A 129 2.97 16.63 -8.77
N GLU A 130 3.12 17.32 -9.89
CA GLU A 130 2.00 17.97 -10.57
C GLU A 130 0.98 16.92 -11.09
N GLN A 131 1.45 15.79 -11.57
CA GLN A 131 0.57 14.69 -11.95
C GLN A 131 -0.16 14.09 -10.75
N LEU A 132 0.49 13.95 -9.59
CA LEU A 132 -0.16 13.48 -8.36
C LEU A 132 -1.18 14.49 -7.81
N LYS A 133 -0.90 15.80 -7.90
CA LYS A 133 -1.87 16.85 -7.56
C LYS A 133 -3.10 16.77 -8.45
N GLN A 134 -2.90 16.58 -9.76
CA GLN A 134 -4.01 16.41 -10.69
C GLN A 134 -4.80 15.14 -10.39
N ALA A 135 -4.13 14.02 -10.13
CA ALA A 135 -4.78 12.76 -9.75
C ALA A 135 -5.66 12.94 -8.50
N ARG A 136 -5.11 13.56 -7.43
CA ARG A 136 -5.89 13.89 -6.24
C ARG A 136 -7.13 14.74 -6.57
N ALA A 137 -6.95 15.80 -7.34
CA ALA A 137 -8.05 16.71 -7.69
C ALA A 137 -9.16 15.98 -8.45
N ASP A 138 -8.82 15.15 -9.43
CA ASP A 138 -9.79 14.43 -10.25
C ASP A 138 -10.51 13.32 -9.48
N VAL A 139 -9.83 12.68 -8.53
CA VAL A 139 -10.47 11.70 -7.61
C VAL A 139 -11.48 12.42 -6.71
N LEU A 140 -11.10 13.54 -6.10
CA LEU A 140 -11.98 14.32 -5.24
C LEU A 140 -13.14 14.98 -6.02
N GLU A 141 -12.96 15.32 -7.29
CA GLU A 141 -14.06 15.76 -8.15
C GLU A 141 -15.11 14.65 -8.34
N ALA A 142 -14.68 13.40 -8.47
CA ALA A 142 -15.58 12.25 -8.62
C ALA A 142 -16.22 11.81 -7.27
N ASP A 143 -15.45 11.85 -6.17
CA ASP A 143 -15.92 11.53 -4.82
C ASP A 143 -15.26 12.44 -3.77
N PRO A 144 -15.89 13.55 -3.40
CA PRO A 144 -15.37 14.47 -2.37
C PRO A 144 -15.57 13.96 -0.92
N THR A 145 -16.23 12.82 -0.74
CA THR A 145 -16.66 12.36 0.59
C THR A 145 -15.66 11.43 1.28
N ARG A 146 -14.75 10.82 0.52
CA ARG A 146 -13.76 9.88 1.06
C ARG A 146 -12.35 10.43 1.03
N PRO A 147 -11.54 10.10 2.05
CA PRO A 147 -10.15 10.52 2.09
C PRO A 147 -9.32 9.86 0.97
N ILE A 148 -8.24 10.52 0.63
CA ILE A 148 -7.22 10.02 -0.27
C ILE A 148 -6.13 9.33 0.55
N HIS A 149 -5.81 8.11 0.15
CA HIS A 149 -4.72 7.32 0.69
C HIS A 149 -3.52 7.33 -0.27
N ALA A 150 -2.32 7.31 0.28
CA ALA A 150 -1.09 7.08 -0.49
C ALA A 150 -0.12 6.24 0.33
N ARG A 151 0.59 5.35 -0.34
CA ARG A 151 1.71 4.62 0.24
C ARG A 151 3.00 5.31 -0.15
N MET A 152 3.86 5.52 0.85
CA MET A 152 5.12 6.21 0.66
C MET A 152 6.27 5.34 1.14
N TYR A 153 7.40 5.44 0.47
CA TYR A 153 8.65 4.88 0.95
C TYR A 153 9.16 5.70 2.13
N GLY A 154 9.55 5.05 3.22
CA GLY A 154 10.06 5.71 4.42
C GLY A 154 11.45 6.35 4.28
N GLY A 155 12.16 6.06 3.18
CA GLY A 155 13.49 6.63 2.93
C GLY A 155 14.61 5.95 3.72
N ASP A 156 15.81 6.49 3.57
CA ASP A 156 17.00 6.06 4.30
C ASP A 156 17.10 6.74 5.68
N LYS A 157 18.05 6.29 6.49
CA LYS A 157 18.24 6.78 7.87
C LYS A 157 18.27 8.31 7.95
N GLY A 158 17.22 8.88 8.54
CA GLY A 158 17.17 10.27 8.96
C GLY A 158 16.63 11.28 7.94
N GLU A 159 16.29 10.88 6.71
CA GLU A 159 15.71 11.82 5.73
C GLU A 159 14.66 11.16 4.84
N PHE A 160 13.57 11.88 4.58
CA PHE A 160 12.72 11.57 3.46
C PHE A 160 13.41 11.94 2.14
N PRO A 161 13.27 11.14 1.08
CA PRO A 161 13.60 11.56 -0.27
C PRO A 161 12.86 12.86 -0.64
N ASP A 162 13.46 13.67 -1.51
CA ASP A 162 12.88 14.99 -1.85
C ASP A 162 11.47 14.91 -2.44
N HIS A 163 11.17 13.87 -3.23
CA HIS A 163 9.82 13.68 -3.76
C HIS A 163 8.79 13.38 -2.65
N VAL A 164 9.16 12.63 -1.58
CA VAL A 164 8.28 12.42 -0.41
C VAL A 164 8.03 13.72 0.32
N LYS A 165 9.07 14.54 0.51
CA LYS A 165 8.90 15.90 1.06
C LYS A 165 7.93 16.72 0.20
N ALA A 166 8.11 16.68 -1.14
CA ALA A 166 7.23 17.38 -2.06
C ALA A 166 5.78 16.86 -2.02
N MET A 167 5.57 15.54 -1.88
CA MET A 167 4.23 14.96 -1.69
C MET A 167 3.58 15.48 -0.41
N LEU A 168 4.33 15.54 0.70
CA LEU A 168 3.85 16.10 1.96
C LEU A 168 3.53 17.59 1.84
N ASP A 169 4.45 18.38 1.31
CA ASP A 169 4.28 19.83 1.17
C ASP A 169 3.10 20.22 0.25
N ASN A 170 2.74 19.35 -0.69
CA ASN A 170 1.58 19.52 -1.59
C ASN A 170 0.30 18.79 -1.12
N LYS A 171 0.29 18.21 0.07
CA LYS A 171 -0.87 17.53 0.67
C LYS A 171 -1.51 16.50 -0.27
N ILE A 172 -0.70 15.60 -0.81
CA ILE A 172 -1.14 14.62 -1.81
C ILE A 172 -2.13 13.60 -1.22
N ALA A 173 -2.06 13.32 0.07
CA ALA A 173 -2.92 12.35 0.74
C ALA A 173 -3.45 12.85 2.09
N ASP A 174 -4.57 12.28 2.51
CA ASP A 174 -5.18 12.49 3.83
C ASP A 174 -4.82 11.34 4.79
N ILE A 175 -4.44 10.20 4.23
CA ILE A 175 -3.93 9.02 4.93
C ILE A 175 -2.64 8.59 4.23
N ILE A 176 -1.57 8.43 4.99
CA ILE A 176 -0.26 8.00 4.49
C ILE A 176 0.11 6.68 5.13
N SER A 177 0.35 5.65 4.32
CA SER A 177 0.99 4.43 4.77
C SER A 177 2.49 4.47 4.47
N LEU A 178 3.30 4.36 5.51
CA LEU A 178 4.75 4.28 5.39
C LEU A 178 5.15 2.82 5.18
N ASN A 179 5.76 2.50 4.05
CA ASN A 179 6.33 1.19 3.81
C ASN A 179 7.72 1.12 4.48
N LEU A 180 7.77 0.45 5.65
CA LEU A 180 8.99 0.23 6.41
C LEU A 180 9.20 -1.27 6.63
N TYR A 181 10.00 -1.89 5.76
CA TYR A 181 10.18 -3.33 5.74
C TYR A 181 11.53 -3.75 6.33
N SER A 182 11.50 -4.34 7.53
CA SER A 182 12.68 -4.83 8.25
C SER A 182 13.36 -6.03 7.59
N ASN A 183 12.69 -6.66 6.63
CA ASN A 183 13.16 -7.85 5.92
C ASN A 183 13.80 -7.57 4.56
N TYR A 184 14.04 -6.30 4.20
CA TYR A 184 14.64 -5.92 2.91
C TYR A 184 16.10 -6.38 2.79
N LEU A 185 16.42 -6.95 1.61
CA LEU A 185 17.75 -7.45 1.26
C LEU A 185 18.38 -6.58 0.18
N ALA A 186 19.65 -6.18 0.38
CA ALA A 186 20.51 -5.76 -0.71
C ALA A 186 21.79 -6.58 -0.67
N ASN A 187 22.22 -7.09 -1.83
CA ASN A 187 23.37 -8.00 -1.94
C ASN A 187 23.28 -9.21 -0.97
N ASN A 188 22.08 -9.80 -0.85
CA ASN A 188 21.77 -10.92 0.05
C ASN A 188 22.02 -10.65 1.54
N LYS A 189 22.02 -9.39 1.96
CA LYS A 189 22.16 -8.99 3.36
C LYS A 189 20.97 -8.13 3.79
N LEU A 190 20.46 -8.39 4.99
CA LEU A 190 19.47 -7.51 5.62
C LEU A 190 20.06 -6.11 5.78
N GLN A 191 19.32 -5.12 5.26
CA GLN A 191 19.80 -3.75 5.25
C GLN A 191 19.48 -3.02 6.56
N TRP A 192 18.25 -3.14 7.02
CA TRP A 192 17.82 -2.41 8.20
C TRP A 192 16.80 -3.21 9.02
N PRO A 193 17.22 -4.29 9.69
CA PRO A 193 16.30 -5.18 10.40
C PRO A 193 15.58 -4.52 11.59
N THR A 194 16.04 -3.35 12.04
CA THR A 194 15.47 -2.59 13.16
C THR A 194 14.84 -1.26 12.70
N VAL A 195 14.48 -1.16 11.43
CA VAL A 195 13.99 0.11 10.82
C VAL A 195 12.82 0.74 11.59
N ILE A 196 11.90 -0.06 12.13
CA ILE A 196 10.75 0.45 12.88
C ILE A 196 11.23 1.11 14.19
N ALA A 197 12.08 0.41 14.97
CA ALA A 197 12.63 0.92 16.21
C ALA A 197 13.53 2.15 16.00
N ASP A 198 14.35 2.12 14.95
CA ASP A 198 15.38 3.15 14.71
C ASP A 198 14.81 4.44 14.11
N ALA A 199 13.79 4.32 13.26
CA ALA A 199 13.34 5.44 12.43
C ALA A 199 11.82 5.63 12.36
N GLY A 200 11.01 4.69 12.83
CA GLY A 200 9.56 4.79 12.75
C GLY A 200 9.02 6.08 13.36
N ALA A 201 9.41 6.40 14.58
CA ALA A 201 9.01 7.63 15.27
C ALA A 201 9.51 8.89 14.54
N PHE A 202 10.73 8.87 13.99
CA PHE A 202 11.26 9.98 13.22
C PHE A 202 10.37 10.30 12.01
N PHE A 203 9.98 9.28 11.23
CA PHE A 203 9.17 9.49 10.04
C PHE A 203 7.75 9.95 10.40
N VAL A 204 7.11 9.33 11.39
CA VAL A 204 5.78 9.75 11.86
C VAL A 204 5.80 11.20 12.32
N ASN A 205 6.74 11.57 13.19
CA ASN A 205 6.89 12.94 13.69
C ASN A 205 7.18 13.94 12.56
N ALA A 206 8.01 13.58 11.58
CA ALA A 206 8.33 14.42 10.44
C ALA A 206 7.12 14.68 9.54
N ILE A 207 6.23 13.69 9.37
CA ILE A 207 4.96 13.85 8.65
C ILE A 207 4.04 14.75 9.45
N LYS A 208 3.77 14.41 10.71
CA LYS A 208 2.85 15.15 11.59
C LYS A 208 3.27 16.61 11.77
N LYS A 209 4.57 16.88 11.79
CA LYS A 209 5.08 18.26 11.82
C LYS A 209 4.70 19.06 10.57
N ARG A 210 4.64 18.44 9.40
CA ARG A 210 4.24 19.07 8.13
C ARG A 210 2.74 19.11 7.94
N GLN A 211 2.06 18.06 8.35
CA GLN A 211 0.63 17.84 8.17
C GLN A 211 0.04 17.21 9.44
N PRO A 212 -0.27 18.00 10.47
CA PRO A 212 -0.80 17.48 11.74
C PRO A 212 -2.11 16.69 11.59
N GLU A 213 -2.91 17.06 10.58
CA GLU A 213 -4.22 16.46 10.30
C GLU A 213 -4.15 15.11 9.57
N VAL A 214 -3.02 14.80 8.91
CA VAL A 214 -2.91 13.56 8.13
C VAL A 214 -2.86 12.35 9.06
N LYS A 215 -3.56 11.28 8.69
CA LYS A 215 -3.42 9.99 9.36
C LYS A 215 -2.16 9.28 8.86
N VAL A 216 -1.36 8.77 9.78
CA VAL A 216 -0.13 8.05 9.47
C VAL A 216 -0.28 6.59 9.90
N TRP A 217 -0.18 5.70 8.95
CA TRP A 217 -0.13 4.26 9.18
C TRP A 217 1.26 3.74 8.86
N MET A 218 1.62 2.61 9.46
CA MET A 218 2.88 1.94 9.20
C MET A 218 2.62 0.57 8.60
N SER A 219 3.20 0.33 7.42
CA SER A 219 3.10 -0.96 6.74
C SER A 219 4.29 -1.83 7.13
N ILE A 220 4.02 -2.93 7.81
CA ILE A 220 4.98 -3.90 8.31
C ILE A 220 4.99 -5.13 7.42
N SER A 221 6.17 -5.70 7.19
CA SER A 221 6.31 -6.91 6.38
C SER A 221 5.78 -8.16 7.08
N ALA A 222 4.93 -8.92 6.39
CA ALA A 222 4.45 -10.24 6.81
C ALA A 222 4.50 -11.22 5.62
N PHE A 223 5.62 -11.25 4.88
CA PHE A 223 5.76 -11.96 3.62
C PHE A 223 7.18 -12.47 3.36
N GLU A 224 7.35 -13.17 2.26
CA GLU A 224 8.63 -13.63 1.73
C GLU A 224 8.72 -13.30 0.23
N TYR A 225 9.81 -12.64 -0.16
CA TYR A 225 10.18 -12.47 -1.57
C TYR A 225 11.70 -12.68 -1.72
N PRO A 226 12.17 -13.90 -2.00
CA PRO A 226 13.57 -14.31 -1.85
C PRO A 226 14.59 -13.48 -2.63
N LYS A 227 14.18 -12.79 -3.70
CA LYS A 227 15.09 -11.96 -4.48
C LYS A 227 15.41 -10.62 -3.79
N GLN A 228 14.49 -10.10 -2.97
CA GLN A 228 14.60 -8.74 -2.42
C GLN A 228 14.24 -8.66 -0.95
N PHE A 229 13.47 -9.61 -0.44
CA PHE A 229 13.03 -9.63 0.95
C PHE A 229 13.20 -11.00 1.55
N GLN A 230 13.87 -11.08 2.69
CA GLN A 230 13.93 -12.30 3.47
C GLN A 230 12.53 -12.62 4.02
N ARG A 231 12.24 -13.92 4.22
CA ARG A 231 11.02 -14.29 4.94
C ARG A 231 10.98 -13.62 6.30
N THR A 232 9.91 -12.91 6.59
CA THR A 232 9.63 -12.39 7.93
C THR A 232 9.53 -13.56 8.91
N THR A 233 10.14 -13.43 10.08
CA THR A 233 10.00 -14.41 11.16
C THR A 233 8.98 -13.94 12.19
N ALA A 234 8.38 -14.85 12.95
CA ALA A 234 7.47 -14.50 14.04
C ALA A 234 8.11 -13.53 15.04
N ALA A 235 9.35 -13.75 15.40
CA ALA A 235 10.08 -12.88 16.33
C ALA A 235 10.36 -11.47 15.74
N SER A 236 10.69 -11.36 14.44
CA SER A 236 10.86 -10.05 13.81
C SER A 236 9.54 -9.28 13.68
N LEU A 237 8.46 -9.98 13.31
CA LEU A 237 7.14 -9.38 13.20
C LEU A 237 6.63 -8.89 14.57
N GLU A 238 6.77 -9.72 15.61
CA GLU A 238 6.39 -9.34 16.97
C GLU A 238 7.13 -8.09 17.44
N ARG A 239 8.46 -8.06 17.28
CA ARG A 239 9.29 -6.89 17.59
C ARG A 239 8.80 -5.65 16.83
N ASP A 240 8.59 -5.78 15.52
CA ASP A 240 8.22 -4.65 14.67
C ASP A 240 6.83 -4.08 15.05
N ILE A 241 5.88 -4.93 15.43
CA ILE A 241 4.59 -4.48 15.97
C ILE A 241 4.80 -3.78 17.32
N ASP A 242 5.57 -4.37 18.25
CA ASP A 242 5.80 -3.81 19.58
C ASP A 242 6.53 -2.46 19.52
N GLU A 243 7.38 -2.25 18.55
CA GLU A 243 8.02 -0.95 18.33
C GLU A 243 7.05 0.06 17.68
N ALA A 244 6.25 -0.38 16.72
CA ALA A 244 5.28 0.49 16.06
C ALA A 244 4.22 1.05 17.04
N VAL A 245 3.67 0.21 17.91
CA VAL A 245 2.63 0.63 18.87
C VAL A 245 3.13 1.59 19.96
N LYS A 246 4.44 1.75 20.14
CA LYS A 246 5.03 2.74 21.06
C LYS A 246 5.09 4.15 20.44
N ILE A 247 4.87 4.28 19.15
CA ILE A 247 4.96 5.57 18.44
C ILE A 247 3.68 6.35 18.70
N GLN A 248 3.76 7.48 19.44
CA GLN A 248 2.60 8.24 19.92
C GLN A 248 1.81 8.76 18.76
N GLU A 249 2.07 9.23 17.76
CA GLU A 249 1.20 9.83 16.72
C GLU A 249 0.92 8.88 15.55
N LEU A 250 1.19 7.59 15.72
CA LEU A 250 0.84 6.58 14.75
C LEU A 250 -0.66 6.26 14.83
N ASP A 251 -1.38 6.41 13.74
CA ASP A 251 -2.82 6.19 13.67
C ASP A 251 -3.21 4.74 13.35
N GLY A 252 -2.27 3.91 12.89
CA GLY A 252 -2.52 2.51 12.59
C GLY A 252 -1.31 1.73 12.09
N VAL A 253 -1.47 0.40 12.13
CA VAL A 253 -0.49 -0.55 11.59
C VAL A 253 -1.18 -1.39 10.52
N SER A 254 -0.52 -1.60 9.39
CA SER A 254 -0.97 -2.49 8.35
C SER A 254 0.08 -3.57 8.07
N PHE A 255 -0.36 -4.69 7.51
CA PHE A 255 0.51 -5.84 7.23
C PHE A 255 0.52 -6.12 5.73
N PHE A 256 1.68 -6.16 5.15
CA PHE A 256 1.89 -6.60 3.78
C PHE A 256 2.55 -7.98 3.83
N CYS A 257 1.95 -9.06 3.29
CA CYS A 257 0.65 -9.08 2.63
C CYS A 257 -0.13 -10.37 2.94
N TRP A 258 -1.45 -10.33 2.70
CA TRP A 258 -2.34 -11.47 2.93
C TRP A 258 -2.17 -12.58 1.90
N GLY A 259 -2.07 -12.23 0.64
CA GLY A 259 -1.99 -13.16 -0.49
C GLY A 259 -0.85 -12.84 -1.46
N PRO A 260 -0.68 -13.64 -2.51
CA PRO A 260 0.41 -13.46 -3.47
C PRO A 260 0.25 -12.15 -4.23
N VAL A 261 1.38 -11.49 -4.48
CA VAL A 261 1.45 -10.34 -5.38
C VAL A 261 2.08 -10.84 -6.67
N ASP A 262 1.25 -11.09 -7.68
CA ASP A 262 1.64 -11.71 -8.95
C ASP A 262 2.77 -10.97 -9.67
N GLN A 263 2.86 -9.65 -9.45
CA GLN A 263 3.85 -8.79 -10.11
C GLN A 263 5.30 -9.04 -9.65
N TRP A 264 5.48 -9.74 -8.52
CA TRP A 264 6.80 -9.81 -7.86
C TRP A 264 7.47 -11.17 -7.94
N ASP A 265 7.01 -12.09 -8.83
CA ASP A 265 7.49 -13.47 -8.77
C ASP A 265 7.47 -14.04 -7.33
N MET A 266 6.63 -13.48 -6.46
CA MET A 266 6.34 -14.12 -5.18
C MET A 266 5.83 -15.51 -5.50
N LYS A 267 6.16 -16.48 -4.66
CA LYS A 267 5.58 -17.81 -4.84
C LYS A 267 4.09 -17.62 -5.07
N SER A 268 3.60 -18.04 -6.21
CA SER A 268 2.21 -17.89 -6.65
C SER A 268 1.18 -18.50 -5.67
N ASP A 269 1.66 -19.17 -4.64
CA ASP A 269 0.92 -19.81 -3.57
C ASP A 269 1.10 -19.16 -2.19
N TRP A 270 1.75 -17.95 -2.09
CA TRP A 270 1.82 -17.26 -0.83
C TRP A 270 0.42 -16.89 -0.34
N TYR A 271 0.10 -17.32 0.86
CA TYR A 271 -1.14 -17.01 1.54
C TYR A 271 -0.86 -17.00 3.03
N LEU A 272 -0.99 -15.86 3.69
CA LEU A 272 -0.50 -15.63 5.05
C LEU A 272 -0.93 -16.70 6.06
N PRO A 273 -2.20 -17.11 6.17
CA PRO A 273 -2.60 -18.16 7.12
C PRO A 273 -1.97 -19.52 6.85
N LYS A 274 -1.67 -19.85 5.58
CA LYS A 274 -1.12 -21.13 5.17
C LYS A 274 0.40 -21.13 5.07
N SER A 275 0.97 -20.09 4.48
CA SER A 275 2.40 -19.98 4.21
C SER A 275 3.18 -19.41 5.38
N GLY A 276 2.50 -18.59 6.22
CA GLY A 276 3.05 -17.98 7.44
C GLY A 276 2.12 -18.13 8.64
N PRO A 277 1.72 -19.35 9.06
CA PRO A 277 0.78 -19.54 10.17
C PRO A 277 1.33 -19.02 11.51
N ASP A 278 2.63 -19.00 11.65
CA ASP A 278 3.37 -18.39 12.76
C ASP A 278 3.19 -16.87 12.76
N LEU A 279 3.32 -16.23 11.59
CA LEU A 279 3.11 -14.78 11.43
C LEU A 279 1.64 -14.41 11.69
N TRP A 280 0.71 -15.20 11.14
CA TRP A 280 -0.72 -14.98 11.36
C TRP A 280 -1.09 -15.11 12.84
N THR A 281 -0.46 -16.02 13.56
CA THR A 281 -0.65 -16.19 15.02
C THR A 281 -0.17 -14.96 15.78
N VAL A 282 1.01 -14.41 15.42
CA VAL A 282 1.52 -13.17 16.02
C VAL A 282 0.53 -12.02 15.80
N ILE A 283 0.09 -11.81 14.56
CA ILE A 283 -0.86 -10.73 14.22
C ILE A 283 -2.13 -10.84 15.07
N LYS A 284 -2.76 -12.01 15.13
CA LYS A 284 -3.98 -12.23 15.93
C LYS A 284 -3.79 -11.95 17.42
N ASN A 285 -2.65 -12.33 17.96
CA ASN A 285 -2.38 -12.12 19.38
C ASN A 285 -2.12 -10.65 19.70
N LYS A 286 -1.43 -9.93 18.81
CA LYS A 286 -1.06 -8.52 19.02
C LYS A 286 -2.21 -7.54 18.79
N ILE A 287 -3.15 -7.83 17.89
CA ILE A 287 -4.30 -6.95 17.65
C ILE A 287 -5.36 -7.10 18.75
N LYS A 288 -5.49 -8.29 19.37
CA LYS A 288 -6.50 -8.55 20.41
C LYS A 288 -6.12 -8.03 21.80
N ASN A 289 -4.89 -7.70 22.04
CA ASN A 289 -4.34 -7.19 23.30
C ASN A 289 -4.01 -5.69 23.19
#